data_d24a0d567e32fdfe82a83f6d7d15cf04
#
_entry.id   d24a0d567e32fdfe82a83f6d7d15cf04
#
_cell.length_a   1.000
_cell.length_b   1.000
_cell.length_c   1.000
_cell.angle_alpha   90.00
_cell.angle_beta   90.00
_cell.angle_gamma   90.00
#
_symmetry.space_group_name_H-M   'P 1'
#
loop_
_entity.id
_entity.type
_entity.pdbx_description
1 polymer ?
#
loop_
_entity_poly.entity_id
_entity_poly.type
_entity_poly.pdbx_seq_one_letter_code
_entity_poly.pdbx_strand_id
1 'polypeptide(L)'
;MREIKIYLDKEQQVELQGGITFEKVIAGEVTRKSIFIKNIINYPINIKIELEGKNISITKNIEEIKSSEVKEIEFEFTPKITIMKPITANLKIKINYLIT
;
A
#
# COMPACT_ATOMS: atom_id res chain seq x y z
N MET A 1 -6.10 8.37 -8.76
CA MET A 1 -6.25 7.14 -9.53
C MET A 1 -7.74 6.84 -9.64
N ARG A 2 -8.22 6.44 -10.83
CA ARG A 2 -9.68 6.35 -11.10
C ARG A 2 -10.27 4.96 -10.85
N GLU A 3 -9.45 3.94 -10.84
CA GLU A 3 -9.91 2.56 -10.73
C GLU A 3 -9.99 2.08 -9.30
N ILE A 4 -9.23 2.71 -8.43
CA ILE A 4 -9.16 2.35 -7.02
C ILE A 4 -9.13 3.59 -6.14
N LYS A 5 -9.52 3.40 -4.89
CA LYS A 5 -9.28 4.37 -3.83
C LYS A 5 -8.47 3.70 -2.73
N ILE A 6 -7.57 4.47 -2.13
CA ILE A 6 -6.67 3.96 -1.11
C ILE A 6 -6.92 4.72 0.19
N TYR A 7 -7.12 3.96 1.26
CA TYR A 7 -7.43 4.53 2.57
C TYR A 7 -6.40 4.05 3.60
N LEU A 8 -6.18 4.89 4.61
CA LEU A 8 -5.31 4.55 5.73
C LEU A 8 -6.06 3.80 6.83
N ASP A 9 -7.39 3.81 6.79
CA ASP A 9 -8.24 3.21 7.82
C ASP A 9 -9.27 2.27 7.22
N LYS A 10 -9.68 1.29 8.01
CA LYS A 10 -10.68 0.30 7.61
C LYS A 10 -12.04 0.94 7.32
N GLU A 11 -12.38 2.00 8.00
CA GLU A 11 -13.64 2.71 7.88
C GLU A 11 -13.70 3.60 6.64
N GLN A 12 -12.60 3.70 5.89
CA GLN A 12 -12.52 4.47 4.64
C GLN A 12 -12.79 5.96 4.84
N GLN A 13 -12.34 6.51 5.97
CA GLN A 13 -12.51 7.91 6.29
C GLN A 13 -11.30 8.76 5.95
N VAL A 14 -10.11 8.16 5.95
CA VAL A 14 -8.86 8.87 5.69
C VAL A 14 -8.25 8.36 4.40
N GLU A 15 -8.41 9.11 3.32
CA GLU A 15 -7.86 8.76 2.01
C GLU A 15 -6.36 9.04 1.99
N LEU A 16 -5.59 8.10 1.42
CA LEU A 16 -4.15 8.26 1.31
C LEU A 16 -3.81 9.30 0.25
N GLN A 17 -2.99 10.28 0.63
CA GLN A 17 -2.49 11.33 -0.25
C GLN A 17 -0.97 11.16 -0.37
N GLY A 18 -0.50 10.75 -1.55
CA GLY A 18 0.93 10.57 -1.80
C GLY A 18 1.46 9.24 -1.25
N GLY A 19 2.63 9.26 -0.65
CA GLY A 19 3.27 8.06 -0.15
C GLY A 19 2.89 7.69 1.28
N ILE A 20 3.51 6.63 1.77
CA ILE A 20 3.31 6.17 3.15
C ILE A 20 4.43 6.74 4.01
N THR A 21 4.06 7.39 5.10
CA THR A 21 5.02 8.00 6.03
C THR A 21 5.25 7.09 7.23
N PHE A 22 6.51 6.86 7.53
CA PHE A 22 6.95 6.18 8.74
C PHE A 22 7.59 7.22 9.65
N GLU A 23 7.08 7.34 10.89
CA GLU A 23 7.57 8.36 11.82
C GLU A 23 9.03 8.13 12.20
N LYS A 24 9.40 6.87 12.38
CA LYS A 24 10.77 6.44 12.65
C LYS A 24 10.91 4.97 12.29
N VAL A 25 12.13 4.52 12.03
CA VAL A 25 12.44 3.10 11.85
C VAL A 25 13.65 2.77 12.70
N ILE A 26 13.66 1.58 13.29
CA ILE A 26 14.72 1.14 14.19
C ILE A 26 15.34 -0.14 13.63
N ALA A 27 16.65 -0.12 13.46
CA ALA A 27 17.38 -1.26 12.91
C ALA A 27 17.10 -2.53 13.72
N GLY A 28 16.76 -3.61 13.00
CA GLY A 28 16.48 -4.91 13.61
C GLY A 28 15.07 -5.07 14.14
N GLU A 29 14.26 -4.02 14.19
CA GLU A 29 12.87 -4.10 14.62
C GLU A 29 11.93 -4.18 13.42
N VAL A 30 10.90 -5.01 13.52
CA VAL A 30 9.92 -5.15 12.44
C VAL A 30 9.01 -3.92 12.41
N THR A 31 8.89 -3.32 11.24
CA THR A 31 7.99 -2.20 10.99
C THR A 31 6.83 -2.68 10.15
N ARG A 32 5.60 -2.35 10.55
CA ARG A 32 4.37 -2.73 9.83
C ARG A 32 3.52 -1.52 9.54
N LYS A 33 2.94 -1.50 8.34
CA LYS A 33 1.95 -0.49 7.93
C LYS A 33 0.91 -1.19 7.07
N SER A 34 -0.35 -0.82 7.26
CA SER A 34 -1.44 -1.33 6.44
C SER A 34 -2.14 -0.20 5.70
N ILE A 35 -2.59 -0.51 4.49
CA ILE A 35 -3.48 0.35 3.73
C ILE A 35 -4.68 -0.47 3.29
N PHE A 36 -5.76 0.21 2.90
CA PHE A 36 -6.98 -0.42 2.46
C PHE A 36 -7.28 0.05 1.04
N ILE A 37 -7.40 -0.89 0.12
CA ILE A 37 -7.61 -0.57 -1.29
C ILE A 37 -9.01 -1.04 -1.69
N LYS A 38 -9.80 -0.10 -2.22
CA LYS A 38 -11.15 -0.37 -2.71
C LYS A 38 -11.16 -0.32 -4.23
N ASN A 39 -11.70 -1.36 -4.85
CA ASN A 39 -11.95 -1.39 -6.28
C ASN A 39 -13.27 -0.64 -6.54
N ILE A 40 -13.21 0.48 -7.27
CA ILE A 40 -14.37 1.32 -7.51
C ILE A 40 -14.94 1.20 -8.93
N ILE A 41 -14.44 0.25 -9.72
CA ILE A 41 -14.99 -0.01 -11.05
C ILE A 41 -15.81 -1.31 -11.04
N ASN A 42 -16.50 -1.57 -12.16
CA ASN A 42 -17.43 -2.69 -12.25
C ASN A 42 -16.79 -4.02 -12.65
N TYR A 43 -15.47 -4.08 -12.69
CA TYR A 43 -14.73 -5.28 -13.09
C TYR A 43 -13.77 -5.70 -12.00
N PRO A 44 -13.53 -7.01 -11.84
CA PRO A 44 -12.46 -7.43 -10.95
C PRO A 44 -11.11 -7.01 -11.52
N ILE A 45 -10.17 -6.72 -10.63
CA ILE A 45 -8.82 -6.31 -11.01
C ILE A 45 -7.81 -7.09 -10.19
N ASN A 46 -6.60 -7.21 -10.71
CA ASN A 46 -5.47 -7.53 -9.87
C ASN A 46 -4.52 -6.33 -9.86
N ILE A 47 -3.72 -6.24 -8.82
CA ILE A 47 -2.80 -5.12 -8.70
C ILE A 47 -1.43 -5.61 -8.27
N LYS A 48 -0.40 -4.90 -8.74
CA LYS A 48 0.95 -5.05 -8.25
C LYS A 48 1.32 -3.75 -7.56
N ILE A 49 1.74 -3.84 -6.31
CA ILE A 49 2.07 -2.67 -5.51
C ILE A 49 3.56 -2.69 -5.22
N GLU A 50 4.22 -1.56 -5.47
CA GLU A 50 5.61 -1.37 -5.10
C GLU A 50 5.70 -0.19 -4.15
N LEU A 51 6.28 -0.42 -2.98
CA LEU A 51 6.56 0.62 -2.01
C LEU A 51 8.06 0.85 -1.99
N GLU A 52 8.49 2.03 -2.44
CA GLU A 52 9.90 2.36 -2.55
C GLU A 52 10.23 3.64 -1.81
N GLY A 53 11.28 3.60 -1.03
CA GLY A 53 11.80 4.74 -0.32
C GLY A 53 13.25 4.50 0.04
N LYS A 54 13.81 5.41 0.85
CA LYS A 54 15.16 5.25 1.33
C LYS A 54 15.23 4.03 2.25
N ASN A 55 15.99 2.99 1.81
CA ASN A 55 16.14 1.73 2.53
C ASN A 55 14.84 0.92 2.66
N ILE A 56 13.84 1.20 1.81
CA ILE A 56 12.58 0.48 1.79
C ILE A 56 12.29 0.05 0.35
N SER A 57 12.07 -1.24 0.14
CA SER A 57 11.66 -1.75 -1.16
C SER A 57 10.80 -2.98 -0.92
N ILE A 58 9.51 -2.86 -1.16
CA ILE A 58 8.54 -3.93 -0.93
C ILE A 58 7.65 -4.06 -2.16
N THR A 59 7.47 -5.30 -2.65
CA THR A 59 6.57 -5.59 -3.75
C THR A 59 5.49 -6.55 -3.26
N LYS A 60 4.23 -6.24 -3.57
CA LYS A 60 3.08 -7.09 -3.25
C LYS A 60 2.23 -7.31 -4.49
N ASN A 61 1.80 -8.55 -4.69
CA ASN A 61 0.86 -8.89 -5.75
C ASN A 61 -0.46 -9.31 -5.12
N ILE A 62 -1.54 -8.63 -5.51
CA ILE A 62 -2.89 -8.91 -5.03
C ILE A 62 -3.67 -9.49 -6.20
N GLU A 63 -4.06 -10.76 -6.08
CA GLU A 63 -4.58 -11.52 -7.21
C GLU A 63 -5.92 -11.03 -7.73
N GLU A 64 -6.87 -10.80 -6.86
CA GLU A 64 -8.18 -10.34 -7.30
C GLU A 64 -8.80 -9.44 -6.24
N ILE A 65 -9.26 -8.28 -6.70
CA ILE A 65 -10.13 -7.41 -5.92
C ILE A 65 -11.42 -7.28 -6.72
N LYS A 66 -12.50 -7.82 -6.19
CA LYS A 66 -13.80 -7.77 -6.86
C LYS A 66 -14.36 -6.36 -6.85
N SER A 67 -15.31 -6.10 -7.74
CA SER A 67 -16.00 -4.81 -7.76
C SER A 67 -16.54 -4.45 -6.38
N SER A 68 -16.24 -3.23 -5.93
CA SER A 68 -16.63 -2.69 -4.63
C SER A 68 -15.97 -3.35 -3.42
N GLU A 69 -15.10 -4.32 -3.64
CA GLU A 69 -14.37 -4.99 -2.55
C GLU A 69 -13.26 -4.11 -2.01
N VAL A 70 -13.02 -4.21 -0.69
CA VAL A 70 -11.92 -3.54 -0.01
C VAL A 70 -10.95 -4.61 0.50
N LYS A 71 -9.68 -4.46 0.16
CA LYS A 71 -8.62 -5.37 0.63
C LYS A 71 -7.65 -4.62 1.54
N GLU A 72 -7.32 -5.23 2.66
CA GLU A 72 -6.25 -4.75 3.52
C GLU A 72 -4.92 -5.27 2.97
N ILE A 73 -3.95 -4.35 2.82
CA ILE A 73 -2.61 -4.69 2.36
C ILE A 73 -1.63 -4.30 3.46
N GLU A 74 -0.93 -5.27 4.01
CA GLU A 74 0.08 -5.03 5.04
C GLU A 74 1.46 -5.01 4.43
N PHE A 75 2.22 -3.96 4.75
CA PHE A 75 3.65 -3.86 4.42
C PHE A 75 4.44 -4.14 5.69
N GLU A 76 5.40 -5.03 5.59
CA GLU A 76 6.25 -5.41 6.71
C GLU A 76 7.70 -5.45 6.25
N PHE A 77 8.58 -4.84 7.02
CA PHE A 77 10.01 -4.88 6.72
C PHE A 77 10.81 -4.68 8.00
N THR A 78 12.06 -5.15 7.96
CA THR A 78 13.02 -4.96 9.05
C THR A 78 14.12 -4.05 8.55
N PRO A 79 14.18 -2.80 9.02
CA PRO A 79 15.21 -1.88 8.55
C PRO A 79 16.60 -2.30 9.01
N LYS A 80 17.61 -1.95 8.21
CA LYS A 80 19.01 -2.23 8.52
C LYS A 80 19.67 -1.06 9.24
N ILE A 81 19.07 0.13 9.17
CA ILE A 81 19.58 1.32 9.84
C ILE A 81 18.45 1.97 10.61
N THR A 82 18.82 2.74 11.63
CA THR A 82 17.85 3.49 12.43
C THR A 82 17.74 4.91 11.90
N ILE A 83 16.51 5.35 11.65
CA ILE A 83 16.21 6.73 11.22
C ILE A 83 15.15 7.27 12.17
N MET A 84 15.52 8.30 12.92
CA MET A 84 14.67 8.85 13.98
C MET A 84 13.83 10.04 13.53
N LYS A 85 13.73 10.25 12.24
CA LYS A 85 12.89 11.29 11.66
C LYS A 85 11.91 10.66 10.67
N PRO A 86 10.79 11.33 10.34
CA PRO A 86 9.84 10.77 9.38
C PRO A 86 10.47 10.52 8.01
N ILE A 87 10.15 9.38 7.42
CA ILE A 87 10.52 9.05 6.05
C ILE A 87 9.25 8.68 5.28
N THR A 88 9.20 9.08 4.01
CA THR A 88 8.06 8.80 3.16
C THR A 88 8.49 7.88 2.02
N ALA A 89 7.79 6.76 1.88
CA ALA A 89 7.99 5.83 0.79
C ALA A 89 6.93 6.06 -0.29
N ASN A 90 7.35 6.03 -1.55
CA ASN A 90 6.45 6.22 -2.67
C ASN A 90 5.72 4.93 -3.00
N LEU A 91 4.43 5.04 -3.29
CA LEU A 91 3.59 3.92 -3.63
C LEU A 91 3.35 3.93 -5.14
N LYS A 92 3.72 2.84 -5.81
CA LYS A 92 3.46 2.63 -7.24
C LYS A 92 2.51 1.46 -7.38
N ILE A 93 1.43 1.65 -8.13
CA ILE A 93 0.42 0.62 -8.32
C ILE A 93 0.21 0.38 -9.81
N LYS A 94 0.33 -0.88 -10.21
CA LYS A 94 0.01 -1.33 -11.55
C LYS A 94 -1.27 -2.14 -11.50
N ILE A 95 -2.25 -1.75 -12.31
CA ILE A 95 -3.58 -2.35 -12.31
C ILE A 95 -3.78 -3.14 -13.60
N ASN A 96 -4.25 -4.38 -13.46
CA ASN A 96 -4.64 -5.20 -14.59
C ASN A 96 -6.12 -5.56 -14.44
N TYR A 97 -6.87 -5.41 -15.52
CA TYR A 97 -8.29 -5.73 -15.53
C TYR A 97 -8.48 -7.21 -15.81
N LEU A 98 -9.32 -7.86 -15.01
CA LEU A 98 -9.67 -9.26 -15.19
C LEU A 98 -11.01 -9.33 -15.92
N ILE A 99 -10.97 -9.06 -17.22
CA ILE A 99 -12.16 -9.06 -18.07
C ILE A 99 -12.19 -10.38 -18.84
N THR A 100 -13.30 -11.10 -18.72
CA THR A 100 -13.50 -12.35 -19.46
C THR A 100 -14.43 -12.14 -20.65
#